data_3071b81dee9ebc770231c0f67e461799
#
_entry.id   3071b81dee9ebc770231c0f67e461799
#
_cell.length_a   1.000
_cell.length_b   1.000
_cell.length_c   1.000
_cell.angle_alpha   90.00
_cell.angle_beta   90.00
_cell.angle_gamma   90.00
#
_symmetry.space_group_name_H-M   'P 1'
#
loop_
_entity.id
_entity.type
_entity.pdbx_description
1 polymer ?
#
loop_
_entity_poly.entity_id
_entity_poly.type
_entity_poly.pdbx_seq_one_letter_code
_entity_poly.pdbx_strand_id
1 'polypeptide(L)'
;MNVRLLILGGLGLTLLCPALAHASQAQSRGFVEDSRINGLVRNNYRNNDHRQLDLDAREWGQGLQLDYASGYTQGTLGWGLDTHAYFATRLDSGGGRARTMMLVSDSDGSSRRESATAGAALKMRLSNTELKYGDLRPQTPVLALADNRLMPATATGLAFSSREVEGLLLEGGHFTASRDFNQTGHRGGFHAGYARVEGGDASYLGGTYQLHPQVELGLYSSRYQDLWRQHYVNLNLDQPLDAEERRSLNLDLRLYRSLDDGKALAGDIAVTAWSAALALKDGPHTVTLAHQRIHGQQPFDYLALSGGGFHGSIYLANASLIADFNGPGERSWSLGYRLDLEHLGLPGLSFGTRYIRGSHVDGRRIPNDSPYRYYADKERQWERDIDLSYRVQSGVAKDLSLSLRQGTYRINGTSSGDVDHIRLVTEYPFSLL
;
A
#
# COMPACT_ATOMS: atom_id res chain seq x y z
N MET A 1 -1.38 -23.39 -11.78
CA MET A 1 -0.97 -22.65 -10.55
C MET A 1 -1.00 -21.18 -10.94
N ASN A 2 -2.17 -20.55 -10.76
CA ASN A 2 -2.47 -19.24 -11.36
C ASN A 2 -1.79 -18.12 -10.56
N VAL A 3 -0.81 -17.47 -11.19
CA VAL A 3 -0.20 -16.23 -10.67
C VAL A 3 -1.21 -15.11 -10.95
N ARG A 4 -1.98 -14.70 -9.95
CA ARG A 4 -2.89 -13.55 -10.05
C ARG A 4 -2.06 -12.27 -10.19
N LEU A 5 -2.23 -11.58 -11.31
CA LEU A 5 -1.68 -10.26 -11.55
C LEU A 5 -2.58 -9.24 -10.81
N LEU A 6 -2.29 -8.97 -9.54
CA LEU A 6 -2.88 -7.83 -8.85
C LEU A 6 -2.28 -6.56 -9.46
N ILE A 7 -3.06 -5.87 -10.28
CA ILE A 7 -2.75 -4.51 -10.75
C ILE A 7 -3.03 -3.57 -9.56
N LEU A 8 -2.11 -3.54 -8.62
CA LEU A 8 -2.09 -2.51 -7.59
C LEU A 8 -1.59 -1.21 -8.24
N GLY A 9 -2.39 -0.19 -8.19
CA GLY A 9 -1.96 1.18 -8.47
C GLY A 9 -0.89 1.58 -7.46
N GLY A 10 0.32 1.65 -7.92
CA GLY A 10 1.54 1.74 -7.15
C GLY A 10 2.29 0.43 -7.31
N LEU A 11 3.34 0.45 -8.14
CA LEU A 11 4.26 -0.66 -8.36
C LEU A 11 5.02 -1.00 -7.06
N GLY A 12 4.29 -1.53 -6.06
CA GLY A 12 4.89 -2.29 -4.99
C GLY A 12 5.36 -3.61 -5.58
N LEU A 13 6.63 -3.97 -5.42
CA LEU A 13 7.04 -5.36 -5.49
C LEU A 13 6.12 -6.10 -4.51
N THR A 14 5.09 -6.75 -5.03
CA THR A 14 4.43 -7.78 -4.24
C THR A 14 5.49 -8.84 -4.04
N LEU A 15 6.06 -8.89 -2.84
CA LEU A 15 6.60 -10.13 -2.32
C LEU A 15 5.51 -11.15 -2.63
N LEU A 16 5.80 -12.12 -3.50
CA LEU A 16 5.06 -13.36 -3.57
C LEU A 16 5.20 -13.99 -2.19
N CYS A 17 4.43 -13.48 -1.22
CA CYS A 17 4.03 -14.34 -0.13
C CYS A 17 3.37 -15.53 -0.85
N PRO A 18 3.91 -16.74 -0.76
CA PRO A 18 3.18 -17.91 -1.23
C PRO A 18 1.80 -17.73 -0.61
N ALA A 19 0.74 -17.80 -1.42
CA ALA A 19 -0.61 -17.86 -0.90
C ALA A 19 -0.57 -18.94 0.18
N LEU A 20 -0.47 -18.51 1.44
CA LEU A 20 -0.48 -19.41 2.56
C LEU A 20 -1.82 -20.11 2.43
N ALA A 21 -1.82 -21.35 1.97
CA ALA A 21 -2.98 -22.20 2.14
C ALA A 21 -3.33 -22.07 3.62
N HIS A 22 -4.39 -21.33 3.92
CA HIS A 22 -4.84 -21.14 5.29
C HIS A 22 -5.37 -22.52 5.70
N ALA A 23 -4.46 -23.31 6.29
CA ALA A 23 -4.82 -24.59 6.84
C ALA A 23 -5.92 -24.37 7.88
N SER A 24 -6.98 -25.17 7.82
CA SER A 24 -8.03 -25.10 8.84
C SER A 24 -7.46 -25.49 10.21
N GLN A 25 -8.17 -25.17 11.29
CA GLN A 25 -7.73 -25.54 12.63
C GLN A 25 -7.53 -27.06 12.77
N ALA A 26 -8.34 -27.84 12.07
CA ALA A 26 -8.22 -29.32 12.04
C ALA A 26 -6.89 -29.83 11.44
N GLN A 27 -6.19 -28.99 10.68
CA GLN A 27 -4.90 -29.31 10.05
C GLN A 27 -3.69 -28.83 10.88
N SER A 28 -3.92 -28.25 12.06
CA SER A 28 -2.83 -27.79 12.91
C SER A 28 -2.01 -28.96 13.43
N ARG A 29 -0.69 -28.94 13.18
CA ARG A 29 0.26 -29.90 13.72
C ARG A 29 0.72 -29.53 15.12
N GLY A 30 0.67 -28.24 15.49
CA GLY A 30 1.07 -27.75 16.80
C GLY A 30 1.61 -26.34 16.79
N PHE A 31 1.74 -25.78 17.99
CA PHE A 31 2.25 -24.44 18.20
C PHE A 31 3.69 -24.26 17.68
N VAL A 32 4.57 -25.23 17.92
CA VAL A 32 5.98 -25.22 17.52
C VAL A 32 6.15 -25.77 16.11
N GLU A 33 5.47 -26.85 15.78
CA GLU A 33 5.62 -27.61 14.54
C GLU A 33 5.23 -26.82 13.27
N ASP A 34 4.29 -25.88 13.41
CA ASP A 34 3.87 -24.98 12.34
C ASP A 34 4.47 -23.58 12.47
N SER A 35 5.44 -23.40 13.38
CA SER A 35 6.11 -22.10 13.54
C SER A 35 6.97 -21.75 12.32
N ARG A 36 7.09 -20.45 12.06
CA ARG A 36 7.90 -19.90 10.97
C ARG A 36 8.61 -18.63 11.44
N ILE A 37 9.85 -18.47 11.00
CA ILE A 37 10.59 -17.22 11.13
C ILE A 37 10.97 -16.76 9.73
N ASN A 38 10.39 -15.65 9.31
CA ASN A 38 10.73 -15.00 8.05
C ASN A 38 11.52 -13.73 8.32
N GLY A 39 12.50 -13.48 7.49
CA GLY A 39 13.29 -12.27 7.53
C GLY A 39 13.33 -11.57 6.18
N LEU A 40 13.55 -10.26 6.22
CA LEU A 40 13.79 -9.43 5.06
C LEU A 40 14.92 -8.45 5.35
N VAL A 41 15.97 -8.50 4.55
CA VAL A 41 17.00 -7.46 4.50
C VAL A 41 16.62 -6.51 3.37
N ARG A 42 16.46 -5.21 3.67
CA ARG A 42 16.09 -4.18 2.69
C ARG A 42 17.10 -3.05 2.70
N ASN A 43 17.73 -2.80 1.57
CA ASN A 43 18.48 -1.58 1.32
C ASN A 43 17.60 -0.63 0.50
N ASN A 44 17.50 0.63 0.90
CA ASN A 44 16.64 1.59 0.24
C ASN A 44 17.35 2.95 0.14
N TYR A 45 17.48 3.45 -1.07
CA TYR A 45 17.93 4.80 -1.37
C TYR A 45 16.79 5.56 -2.00
N ARG A 46 16.54 6.79 -1.52
CA ARG A 46 15.54 7.72 -2.07
C ARG A 46 16.12 9.10 -2.23
N ASN A 47 15.78 9.73 -3.34
CA ASN A 47 16.07 11.13 -3.60
C ASN A 47 14.83 11.79 -4.23
N ASN A 48 14.33 12.84 -3.60
CA ASN A 48 13.28 13.72 -4.09
C ASN A 48 13.91 15.08 -4.32
N ASP A 49 13.98 15.51 -5.55
CA ASP A 49 14.46 16.83 -5.99
C ASP A 49 13.23 17.70 -6.29
N HIS A 50 12.98 18.70 -5.44
CA HIS A 50 11.89 19.65 -5.56
C HIS A 50 12.36 20.91 -6.25
N ARG A 51 12.05 21.07 -7.53
CA ARG A 51 12.60 22.14 -8.37
C ARG A 51 12.26 23.56 -7.96
N GLN A 52 11.15 23.77 -7.26
CA GLN A 52 10.60 25.09 -6.95
C GLN A 52 10.52 25.35 -5.44
N LEU A 53 10.74 24.33 -4.64
CA LEU A 53 10.59 24.37 -3.18
C LEU A 53 11.89 23.89 -2.53
N ASP A 54 12.31 24.51 -1.44
CA ASP A 54 13.43 24.03 -0.63
C ASP A 54 12.99 22.83 0.24
N LEU A 55 12.53 21.77 -0.42
CA LEU A 55 12.02 20.54 0.18
C LEU A 55 12.79 19.30 -0.26
N ASP A 56 13.98 19.46 -0.82
CA ASP A 56 14.84 18.36 -1.21
C ASP A 56 15.00 17.37 -0.07
N ALA A 57 14.79 16.10 -0.41
CA ALA A 57 14.80 15.03 0.56
C ALA A 57 15.61 13.85 0.01
N ARG A 58 16.62 13.42 0.77
CA ARG A 58 17.45 12.28 0.38
C ARG A 58 17.82 11.46 1.58
N GLU A 59 17.64 10.16 1.49
CA GLU A 59 18.05 9.21 2.52
C GLU A 59 18.54 7.92 1.90
N TRP A 60 19.47 7.28 2.57
CA TRP A 60 19.95 5.94 2.28
C TRP A 60 20.02 5.15 3.57
N GLY A 61 19.37 4.02 3.61
CA GLY A 61 19.30 3.20 4.82
C GLY A 61 19.22 1.71 4.53
N GLN A 62 19.50 0.95 5.58
CA GLN A 62 19.42 -0.50 5.62
C GLN A 62 18.40 -0.89 6.68
N GLY A 63 17.46 -1.79 6.33
CA GLY A 63 16.50 -2.39 7.23
C GLY A 63 16.72 -3.88 7.40
N LEU A 64 16.42 -4.39 8.58
CA LEU A 64 16.22 -5.80 8.88
C LEU A 64 14.84 -5.97 9.49
N GLN A 65 14.02 -6.79 8.89
CA GLN A 65 12.72 -7.19 9.41
C GLN A 65 12.75 -8.66 9.77
N LEU A 66 12.28 -9.01 10.96
CA LEU A 66 12.11 -10.38 11.42
C LEU A 66 10.67 -10.55 11.89
N ASP A 67 9.97 -11.52 11.33
CA ASP A 67 8.60 -11.87 11.65
C ASP A 67 8.56 -13.33 12.10
N TYR A 68 8.14 -13.58 13.34
CA TYR A 68 7.86 -14.90 13.86
C TYR A 68 6.35 -15.13 13.91
N ALA A 69 5.90 -16.23 13.37
CA ALA A 69 4.54 -16.71 13.49
C ALA A 69 4.54 -18.12 14.07
N SER A 70 4.01 -18.31 15.28
CA SER A 70 3.82 -19.67 15.81
C SER A 70 2.79 -20.43 14.97
N GLY A 71 2.77 -21.76 15.08
CA GLY A 71 1.59 -22.55 14.76
C GLY A 71 0.45 -22.25 15.72
N TYR A 72 -0.61 -23.06 15.64
CA TYR A 72 -1.71 -23.05 16.58
C TYR A 72 -1.67 -24.30 17.45
N THR A 73 -2.05 -24.18 18.73
CA THR A 73 -2.26 -25.38 19.56
C THR A 73 -3.30 -26.30 18.91
N GLN A 74 -3.14 -27.59 19.12
CA GLN A 74 -4.11 -28.58 18.62
C GLN A 74 -5.45 -28.48 19.39
N GLY A 75 -6.50 -29.07 18.83
CA GLY A 75 -7.84 -29.07 19.37
C GLY A 75 -8.82 -28.24 18.54
N THR A 76 -10.05 -28.12 19.00
CA THR A 76 -11.10 -27.38 18.30
C THR A 76 -10.80 -25.89 18.21
N LEU A 77 -10.23 -25.33 19.27
CA LEU A 77 -9.79 -23.94 19.37
C LEU A 77 -8.27 -23.90 19.49
N GLY A 78 -7.62 -23.33 18.48
CA GLY A 78 -6.17 -23.16 18.46
C GLY A 78 -5.73 -21.78 18.93
N TRP A 79 -4.65 -21.74 19.72
CA TRP A 79 -4.01 -20.50 20.18
C TRP A 79 -2.62 -20.38 19.57
N GLY A 80 -2.20 -19.18 19.26
CA GLY A 80 -0.89 -18.89 18.73
C GLY A 80 -0.41 -17.48 19.05
N LEU A 81 0.81 -17.17 18.66
CA LEU A 81 1.48 -15.90 18.89
C LEU A 81 2.23 -15.48 17.62
N ASP A 82 2.03 -14.27 17.18
CA ASP A 82 2.88 -13.61 16.18
C ASP A 82 3.74 -12.56 16.89
N THR A 83 5.02 -12.46 16.53
CA THR A 83 5.90 -11.39 17.00
C THR A 83 6.72 -10.84 15.84
N HIS A 84 7.13 -9.60 15.95
CA HIS A 84 8.02 -9.00 14.98
C HIS A 84 9.11 -8.16 15.67
N ALA A 85 10.24 -8.02 15.01
CA ALA A 85 11.31 -7.12 15.40
C ALA A 85 11.89 -6.48 14.12
N TYR A 86 11.95 -5.16 14.10
CA TYR A 86 12.45 -4.39 12.97
C TYR A 86 13.58 -3.49 13.41
N PHE A 87 14.59 -3.41 12.57
CA PHE A 87 15.75 -2.55 12.77
C PHE A 87 16.02 -1.75 11.51
N ALA A 88 16.40 -0.48 11.66
CA ALA A 88 16.80 0.38 10.56
C ALA A 88 18.06 1.17 10.95
N THR A 89 19.01 1.28 10.02
CA THR A 89 20.21 2.08 10.17
C THR A 89 20.39 3.00 8.97
N ARG A 90 20.86 4.22 9.22
CA ARG A 90 21.22 5.20 8.22
C ARG A 90 22.60 4.87 7.65
N LEU A 91 22.73 4.85 6.33
CA LEU A 91 23.98 4.59 5.61
C LEU A 91 24.67 5.86 5.10
N ASP A 92 23.94 6.97 4.99
CA ASP A 92 24.46 8.25 4.51
C ASP A 92 24.11 9.38 5.49
N SER A 93 25.03 10.31 5.68
CA SER A 93 24.90 11.42 6.64
C SER A 93 25.39 12.75 6.03
N GLY A 94 25.01 13.85 6.64
CA GLY A 94 25.38 15.20 6.20
C GLY A 94 24.16 16.05 5.88
N GLY A 95 24.39 17.31 5.46
CA GLY A 95 23.31 18.24 5.12
C GLY A 95 22.40 17.70 4.01
N GLY A 96 21.08 17.91 4.14
CA GLY A 96 20.08 17.46 3.17
C GLY A 96 19.84 15.94 3.15
N ARG A 97 20.30 15.18 4.14
CA ARG A 97 20.14 13.72 4.24
C ARG A 97 19.00 13.35 5.19
N ALA A 98 17.80 13.82 4.91
CA ALA A 98 16.59 13.59 5.69
C ALA A 98 15.33 13.76 4.83
N ARG A 99 14.17 13.73 5.47
CA ARG A 99 12.83 14.11 4.97
C ARG A 99 12.18 13.16 3.96
N THR A 100 12.78 12.03 3.59
CA THR A 100 12.06 11.03 2.76
C THR A 100 11.11 10.16 3.57
N MET A 101 11.07 10.39 4.88
CA MET A 101 10.29 9.62 5.86
C MET A 101 10.67 8.13 5.89
N MET A 102 11.89 7.80 5.51
CA MET A 102 12.38 6.42 5.49
C MET A 102 12.98 6.02 6.85
N LEU A 103 13.59 6.98 7.53
CA LEU A 103 14.20 6.83 8.85
C LEU A 103 13.43 7.63 9.90
N VAL A 104 13.60 7.25 11.16
CA VAL A 104 13.06 8.02 12.29
C VAL A 104 13.78 9.37 12.36
N SER A 105 13.03 10.45 12.50
CA SER A 105 13.60 11.79 12.65
C SER A 105 13.90 12.12 14.11
N ASP A 106 15.02 12.79 14.35
CA ASP A 106 15.35 13.41 15.63
C ASP A 106 14.68 14.80 15.76
N SER A 107 14.73 15.38 16.95
CA SER A 107 14.09 16.68 17.26
C SER A 107 14.67 17.85 16.47
N ASP A 108 15.88 17.72 15.94
CA ASP A 108 16.53 18.70 15.07
C ASP A 108 16.17 18.54 13.58
N GLY A 109 15.30 17.58 13.25
CA GLY A 109 14.89 17.26 11.89
C GLY A 109 15.88 16.39 11.10
N SER A 110 16.98 15.96 11.71
CA SER A 110 17.91 14.99 11.10
C SER A 110 17.38 13.59 11.21
N SER A 111 17.84 12.70 10.31
CA SER A 111 17.50 11.29 10.38
C SER A 111 18.34 10.57 11.43
N ARG A 112 17.69 9.85 12.33
CA ARG A 112 18.33 9.06 13.38
C ARG A 112 19.28 8.01 12.79
N ARG A 113 20.42 7.79 13.45
CA ARG A 113 21.42 6.82 12.99
C ARG A 113 20.88 5.40 12.99
N GLU A 114 20.23 5.02 14.08
CA GLU A 114 19.71 3.67 14.29
C GLU A 114 18.34 3.75 14.96
N SER A 115 17.45 2.86 14.61
CA SER A 115 16.16 2.73 15.25
C SER A 115 15.71 1.26 15.22
N ALA A 116 15.01 0.86 16.26
CA ALA A 116 14.46 -0.48 16.39
C ALA A 116 13.06 -0.42 16.99
N THR A 117 12.25 -1.40 16.67
CA THR A 117 10.93 -1.59 17.23
C THR A 117 10.60 -3.08 17.27
N ALA A 118 9.74 -3.48 18.20
CA ALA A 118 9.23 -4.84 18.30
C ALA A 118 7.78 -4.81 18.70
N GLY A 119 7.01 -5.81 18.29
CA GLY A 119 5.61 -5.94 18.64
C GLY A 119 5.16 -7.40 18.64
N ALA A 120 3.95 -7.62 19.12
CA ALA A 120 3.35 -8.94 19.21
C ALA A 120 1.84 -8.90 19.00
N ALA A 121 1.28 -10.02 18.57
CA ALA A 121 -0.16 -10.25 18.50
C ALA A 121 -0.49 -11.67 18.95
N LEU A 122 -1.42 -11.78 19.89
CA LEU A 122 -2.05 -13.03 20.22
C LEU A 122 -3.02 -13.41 19.11
N LYS A 123 -3.07 -14.70 18.76
CA LYS A 123 -3.99 -15.20 17.74
C LYS A 123 -4.75 -16.44 18.19
N MET A 124 -5.97 -16.54 17.71
CA MET A 124 -6.88 -17.64 17.97
C MET A 124 -7.49 -18.10 16.65
N ARG A 125 -7.66 -19.41 16.48
CA ARG A 125 -8.29 -19.95 15.28
C ARG A 125 -9.33 -21.02 15.65
N LEU A 126 -10.51 -20.86 15.06
CA LEU A 126 -11.59 -21.85 15.08
C LEU A 126 -11.97 -22.17 13.64
N SER A 127 -11.89 -23.43 13.24
CA SER A 127 -12.14 -23.84 11.85
C SER A 127 -11.27 -23.03 10.87
N ASN A 128 -11.88 -22.28 9.96
CA ASN A 128 -11.22 -21.36 9.00
C ASN A 128 -11.35 -19.88 9.40
N THR A 129 -11.70 -19.61 10.65
CA THR A 129 -11.83 -18.25 11.18
C THR A 129 -10.69 -17.98 12.16
N GLU A 130 -9.96 -16.88 11.92
CA GLU A 130 -8.86 -16.40 12.73
C GLU A 130 -9.22 -15.07 13.38
N LEU A 131 -8.87 -14.91 14.66
CA LEU A 131 -8.96 -13.68 15.42
C LEU A 131 -7.56 -13.32 15.93
N LYS A 132 -7.15 -12.06 15.79
CA LYS A 132 -5.85 -11.53 16.27
C LYS A 132 -6.07 -10.29 17.11
N TYR A 133 -5.27 -10.15 18.18
CA TYR A 133 -5.20 -8.94 18.98
C TYR A 133 -3.75 -8.57 19.27
N GLY A 134 -3.38 -7.34 18.97
CA GLY A 134 -2.03 -6.80 19.18
C GLY A 134 -1.59 -5.90 18.04
N ASP A 135 -0.31 -5.90 17.72
CA ASP A 135 0.26 -5.14 16.61
C ASP A 135 0.09 -5.89 15.29
N LEU A 136 -0.75 -5.34 14.43
CA LEU A 136 -1.18 -5.96 13.17
C LEU A 136 -0.83 -5.07 11.96
N ARG A 137 -0.87 -5.67 10.78
CA ARG A 137 -0.65 -5.00 9.49
C ARG A 137 -1.83 -5.22 8.55
N PRO A 138 -2.98 -4.58 8.78
CA PRO A 138 -4.12 -4.69 7.86
C PRO A 138 -3.75 -4.22 6.46
N GLN A 139 -4.29 -4.90 5.44
CA GLN A 139 -4.04 -4.65 4.02
C GLN A 139 -5.35 -4.72 3.24
N THR A 140 -6.25 -3.78 3.52
CA THR A 140 -7.55 -3.68 2.87
C THR A 140 -7.67 -2.39 2.08
N PRO A 141 -8.58 -2.29 1.11
CA PRO A 141 -8.73 -1.04 0.33
C PRO A 141 -9.12 0.18 1.17
N VAL A 142 -9.65 -0.04 2.36
CA VAL A 142 -10.10 1.03 3.26
C VAL A 142 -9.21 1.21 4.49
N LEU A 143 -8.31 0.28 4.78
CA LEU A 143 -7.29 0.39 5.82
C LEU A 143 -6.10 -0.48 5.45
N ALA A 144 -5.07 0.13 4.84
CA ALA A 144 -3.84 -0.56 4.46
C ALA A 144 -2.62 0.17 5.00
N LEU A 145 -1.75 -0.56 5.68
CA LEU A 145 -0.51 -0.03 6.24
C LEU A 145 0.67 -0.29 5.29
N ALA A 146 1.49 0.73 5.10
CA ALA A 146 2.58 0.65 4.15
C ALA A 146 3.77 -0.17 4.67
N ASP A 147 4.36 -0.96 3.78
CA ASP A 147 5.66 -1.61 3.93
C ASP A 147 6.56 -1.26 2.72
N ASN A 148 6.78 0.03 2.51
CA ASN A 148 7.60 0.53 1.40
C ASN A 148 8.77 1.40 1.88
N ARG A 149 9.11 1.29 3.16
CA ARG A 149 10.24 1.91 3.85
C ARG A 149 11.12 0.82 4.48
N LEU A 150 11.97 1.16 5.43
CA LEU A 150 12.87 0.18 6.09
C LEU A 150 12.14 -0.67 7.13
N MET A 151 11.21 -0.06 7.85
CA MET A 151 10.35 -0.73 8.83
C MET A 151 8.88 -0.64 8.37
N PRO A 152 8.10 -1.73 8.41
CA PRO A 152 6.67 -1.69 8.15
C PRO A 152 5.93 -0.85 9.19
N ALA A 153 4.84 -0.20 8.82
CA ALA A 153 3.90 0.38 9.77
C ALA A 153 3.02 -0.70 10.41
N THR A 154 2.53 -0.44 11.64
CA THR A 154 1.63 -1.34 12.37
C THR A 154 0.46 -0.58 12.98
N ALA A 155 -0.66 -1.27 13.24
CA ALA A 155 -1.78 -0.78 14.02
C ALA A 155 -2.10 -1.75 15.15
N THR A 156 -2.36 -1.22 16.34
CA THR A 156 -2.66 -2.00 17.54
C THR A 156 -4.18 -2.10 17.71
N GLY A 157 -4.69 -3.31 17.74
CA GLY A 157 -6.13 -3.56 17.85
C GLY A 157 -6.51 -5.01 17.65
N LEU A 158 -7.78 -5.21 17.34
CA LEU A 158 -8.42 -6.50 17.08
C LEU A 158 -8.72 -6.62 15.60
N ALA A 159 -8.43 -7.77 15.00
CA ALA A 159 -8.83 -8.11 13.64
C ALA A 159 -9.29 -9.57 13.55
N PHE A 160 -10.20 -9.83 12.63
CA PHE A 160 -10.58 -11.19 12.27
C PHE A 160 -10.55 -11.40 10.76
N SER A 161 -10.37 -12.65 10.36
CA SER A 161 -10.58 -13.10 9.00
C SER A 161 -11.25 -14.47 8.99
N SER A 162 -12.17 -14.69 8.05
CA SER A 162 -12.94 -15.93 7.93
C SER A 162 -13.01 -16.39 6.47
N ARG A 163 -12.80 -17.69 6.26
CA ARG A 163 -12.97 -18.39 4.99
C ARG A 163 -13.85 -19.64 5.14
N GLU A 164 -14.88 -19.54 5.97
CA GLU A 164 -15.85 -20.65 6.20
C GLU A 164 -16.71 -20.92 4.96
N VAL A 165 -16.92 -19.91 4.13
CA VAL A 165 -17.68 -20.02 2.89
C VAL A 165 -16.70 -20.06 1.73
N GLU A 166 -16.86 -21.04 0.85
CA GLU A 166 -16.01 -21.20 -0.34
C GLU A 166 -16.07 -19.96 -1.23
N GLY A 167 -14.91 -19.51 -1.69
CA GLY A 167 -14.78 -18.31 -2.50
C GLY A 167 -14.92 -16.98 -1.74
N LEU A 168 -15.33 -16.99 -0.47
CA LEU A 168 -15.51 -15.78 0.35
C LEU A 168 -14.36 -15.61 1.34
N LEU A 169 -13.68 -14.46 1.28
CA LEU A 169 -12.92 -13.89 2.38
C LEU A 169 -13.78 -12.83 3.06
N LEU A 170 -14.11 -13.02 4.33
CA LEU A 170 -14.71 -12.00 5.20
C LEU A 170 -13.67 -11.56 6.22
N GLU A 171 -13.46 -10.25 6.38
CA GLU A 171 -12.49 -9.71 7.32
C GLU A 171 -12.96 -8.40 7.94
N GLY A 172 -12.50 -8.12 9.16
CA GLY A 172 -12.79 -6.89 9.84
C GLY A 172 -11.78 -6.58 10.94
N GLY A 173 -11.79 -5.35 11.40
CA GLY A 173 -10.87 -4.92 12.46
C GLY A 173 -11.28 -3.62 13.13
N HIS A 174 -10.77 -3.43 14.34
CA HIS A 174 -10.89 -2.21 15.14
C HIS A 174 -9.54 -1.92 15.78
N PHE A 175 -9.02 -0.72 15.54
CA PHE A 175 -7.67 -0.30 15.93
C PHE A 175 -7.74 1.03 16.68
N THR A 176 -7.02 1.10 17.79
CA THR A 176 -7.04 2.24 18.71
C THR A 176 -5.72 2.99 18.76
N ALA A 177 -4.66 2.43 18.18
CA ALA A 177 -3.35 3.05 18.12
C ALA A 177 -2.57 2.57 16.88
N SER A 178 -1.50 3.26 16.54
CA SER A 178 -0.67 2.92 15.40
C SER A 178 0.81 3.24 15.64
N ARG A 179 1.66 2.70 14.79
CA ARG A 179 3.07 3.03 14.65
C ARG A 179 3.39 3.23 13.17
N ASP A 180 3.81 4.42 12.81
CA ASP A 180 4.23 4.69 11.44
C ASP A 180 5.61 4.08 11.13
N PHE A 181 5.95 3.91 9.86
CA PHE A 181 7.19 3.30 9.39
C PHE A 181 8.45 4.12 9.79
N ASN A 182 8.30 5.41 10.10
CA ASN A 182 9.36 6.30 10.58
C ASN A 182 9.24 6.60 12.09
N GLN A 183 8.62 5.71 12.84
CA GLN A 183 8.46 5.80 14.29
C GLN A 183 8.82 4.50 14.98
N THR A 184 9.15 4.58 16.29
CA THR A 184 9.42 3.42 17.15
C THR A 184 8.33 3.19 18.20
N GLY A 185 7.54 4.21 18.53
CA GLY A 185 6.46 4.12 19.52
C GLY A 185 5.14 3.66 18.92
N HIS A 186 4.37 2.85 19.67
CA HIS A 186 3.10 2.22 19.25
C HIS A 186 1.84 2.97 19.72
N ARG A 187 1.94 4.26 20.00
CA ARG A 187 0.82 5.08 20.53
C ARG A 187 0.46 6.23 19.59
N GLY A 188 0.75 6.09 18.31
CA GLY A 188 0.36 7.07 17.30
C GLY A 188 -1.13 6.98 16.98
N GLY A 189 -1.70 8.07 16.46
CA GLY A 189 -3.08 8.16 16.01
C GLY A 189 -3.25 7.86 14.54
N PHE A 190 -4.51 7.91 14.10
CA PHE A 190 -4.92 7.82 12.71
C PHE A 190 -5.24 9.22 12.19
N HIS A 191 -4.72 9.56 11.02
CA HIS A 191 -4.83 10.89 10.43
C HIS A 191 -5.46 10.84 9.05
N ALA A 192 -6.14 11.91 8.69
CA ALA A 192 -6.43 12.23 7.30
C ALA A 192 -5.12 12.66 6.61
N GLY A 193 -4.75 11.98 5.52
CA GLY A 193 -3.45 12.19 4.88
C GLY A 193 -3.28 13.58 4.31
N TYR A 194 -4.24 14.04 3.53
CA TYR A 194 -4.22 15.34 2.88
C TYR A 194 -4.70 16.47 3.78
N ALA A 195 -5.71 16.24 4.64
CA ALA A 195 -6.14 17.21 5.63
C ALA A 195 -5.13 17.43 6.76
N ARG A 196 -4.28 16.43 7.04
CA ARG A 196 -3.28 16.44 8.14
C ARG A 196 -3.91 16.66 9.52
N VAL A 197 -5.12 16.16 9.72
CA VAL A 197 -5.85 16.22 10.99
C VAL A 197 -5.98 14.85 11.59
N GLU A 198 -5.83 14.78 12.92
CA GLU A 198 -5.94 13.54 13.67
C GLU A 198 -7.41 13.24 13.99
N GLY A 199 -7.83 11.99 13.77
CA GLY A 199 -9.10 11.45 14.18
C GLY A 199 -8.99 10.55 15.41
N GLY A 200 -10.04 9.79 15.67
CA GLY A 200 -10.03 8.75 16.70
C GLY A 200 -9.69 7.37 16.11
N ASP A 201 -10.38 6.36 16.62
CA ASP A 201 -10.17 4.96 16.26
C ASP A 201 -10.52 4.66 14.79
N ALA A 202 -9.87 3.65 14.25
CA ALA A 202 -10.13 3.15 12.90
C ALA A 202 -10.79 1.77 12.94
N SER A 203 -11.86 1.58 12.17
CA SER A 203 -12.54 0.29 12.05
C SER A 203 -12.86 -0.02 10.61
N TYR A 204 -12.88 -1.30 10.26
CA TYR A 204 -13.36 -1.75 8.96
C TYR A 204 -14.08 -3.10 9.03
N LEU A 205 -14.91 -3.34 8.04
CA LEU A 205 -15.54 -4.63 7.75
C LEU A 205 -15.69 -4.76 6.24
N GLY A 206 -15.42 -5.95 5.72
CA GLY A 206 -15.58 -6.22 4.30
C GLY A 206 -15.05 -7.56 3.89
N GLY A 207 -14.86 -7.73 2.58
CA GLY A 207 -14.32 -8.96 2.06
C GLY A 207 -14.31 -8.99 0.54
N THR A 208 -13.81 -10.11 0.00
CA THR A 208 -13.83 -10.42 -1.41
C THR A 208 -14.55 -11.72 -1.65
N TYR A 209 -15.30 -11.79 -2.73
CA TYR A 209 -16.03 -12.98 -3.15
C TYR A 209 -15.71 -13.34 -4.60
N GLN A 210 -15.26 -14.58 -4.80
CA GLN A 210 -15.02 -15.14 -6.13
C GLN A 210 -16.34 -15.60 -6.71
N LEU A 211 -17.01 -14.74 -7.48
CA LEU A 211 -18.29 -15.04 -8.13
C LEU A 211 -18.15 -16.11 -9.22
N HIS A 212 -17.02 -16.08 -9.93
CA HIS A 212 -16.65 -16.99 -11.00
C HIS A 212 -15.12 -17.07 -11.04
N PRO A 213 -14.47 -18.11 -11.55
CA PRO A 213 -13.00 -18.16 -11.65
C PRO A 213 -12.35 -16.92 -12.28
N GLN A 214 -13.10 -16.18 -13.10
CA GLN A 214 -12.66 -14.96 -13.79
C GLN A 214 -13.22 -13.68 -13.19
N VAL A 215 -14.11 -13.74 -12.16
CA VAL A 215 -14.83 -12.57 -11.63
C VAL A 215 -14.70 -12.51 -10.12
N GLU A 216 -14.08 -11.47 -9.62
CA GLU A 216 -13.98 -11.20 -8.18
C GLU A 216 -14.71 -9.90 -7.85
N LEU A 217 -15.51 -9.93 -6.78
CA LEU A 217 -16.18 -8.77 -6.19
C LEU A 217 -15.57 -8.47 -4.82
N GLY A 218 -15.17 -7.21 -4.59
CA GLY A 218 -14.72 -6.71 -3.31
C GLY A 218 -15.70 -5.69 -2.74
N LEU A 219 -16.07 -5.82 -1.46
CA LEU A 219 -16.93 -4.88 -0.76
C LEU A 219 -16.35 -4.59 0.61
N TYR A 220 -16.07 -3.30 0.91
CA TYR A 220 -15.53 -2.89 2.19
C TYR A 220 -16.21 -1.61 2.68
N SER A 221 -16.25 -1.45 3.99
CA SER A 221 -16.65 -0.23 4.67
C SER A 221 -15.68 0.04 5.82
N SER A 222 -15.31 1.30 6.01
CA SER A 222 -14.51 1.73 7.15
C SER A 222 -15.12 2.96 7.82
N ARG A 223 -14.74 3.14 9.07
CA ARG A 223 -14.98 4.35 9.85
C ARG A 223 -13.68 4.79 10.49
N TYR A 224 -13.29 6.02 10.20
CA TYR A 224 -12.29 6.76 10.94
C TYR A 224 -13.03 7.76 11.82
N GLN A 225 -13.01 7.51 13.13
CA GLN A 225 -13.79 8.30 14.08
C GLN A 225 -13.44 9.79 13.99
N ASP A 226 -14.48 10.63 13.93
CA ASP A 226 -14.41 12.08 13.83
C ASP A 226 -13.80 12.61 12.50
N LEU A 227 -13.52 11.73 11.52
CA LEU A 227 -13.05 12.09 10.17
C LEU A 227 -14.08 11.75 9.12
N TRP A 228 -14.22 10.47 8.74
CA TRP A 228 -15.16 9.99 7.71
C TRP A 228 -15.51 8.51 7.84
N ARG A 229 -16.60 8.14 7.16
CA ARG A 229 -16.91 6.76 6.76
C ARG A 229 -16.59 6.61 5.28
N GLN A 230 -16.01 5.48 4.91
CA GLN A 230 -15.61 5.22 3.54
C GLN A 230 -16.10 3.82 3.13
N HIS A 231 -16.79 3.77 1.99
CA HIS A 231 -17.29 2.54 1.38
C HIS A 231 -16.52 2.30 0.08
N TYR A 232 -16.17 1.06 -0.17
CA TYR A 232 -15.42 0.63 -1.34
C TYR A 232 -16.11 -0.52 -2.03
N VAL A 233 -16.14 -0.47 -3.36
CA VAL A 233 -16.58 -1.54 -4.25
C VAL A 233 -15.52 -1.76 -5.30
N ASN A 234 -15.18 -3.02 -5.56
CA ASN A 234 -14.32 -3.44 -6.65
C ASN A 234 -14.98 -4.57 -7.44
N LEU A 235 -14.91 -4.50 -8.75
CA LEU A 235 -15.19 -5.60 -9.66
C LEU A 235 -13.96 -5.83 -10.52
N ASN A 236 -13.38 -7.02 -10.42
CA ASN A 236 -12.26 -7.44 -11.23
C ASN A 236 -12.67 -8.60 -12.15
N LEU A 237 -12.40 -8.42 -13.43
CA LEU A 237 -12.64 -9.42 -14.49
C LEU A 237 -11.29 -9.79 -15.10
N ASP A 238 -10.93 -11.06 -15.10
CA ASP A 238 -9.70 -11.58 -15.72
C ASP A 238 -10.05 -12.64 -16.74
N GLN A 239 -10.03 -12.27 -18.02
CA GLN A 239 -10.45 -13.09 -19.14
C GLN A 239 -9.25 -13.62 -19.92
N PRO A 240 -8.89 -14.91 -19.82
CA PRO A 240 -7.98 -15.54 -20.75
C PRO A 240 -8.53 -15.47 -22.19
N LEU A 241 -7.67 -15.12 -23.15
CA LEU A 241 -8.03 -15.00 -24.57
C LEU A 241 -7.52 -16.17 -25.40
N ASP A 242 -6.65 -17.01 -24.83
CA ASP A 242 -6.19 -18.28 -25.43
C ASP A 242 -6.09 -19.38 -24.37
N ALA A 243 -6.07 -20.64 -24.82
CA ALA A 243 -6.03 -21.81 -23.94
C ALA A 243 -4.68 -21.92 -23.17
N GLU A 244 -3.63 -21.27 -23.62
CA GLU A 244 -2.30 -21.27 -23.01
C GLU A 244 -2.10 -20.09 -22.05
N GLU A 245 -3.14 -19.26 -21.87
CA GLU A 245 -3.15 -18.06 -21.02
C GLU A 245 -2.00 -17.07 -21.31
N ARG A 246 -1.46 -17.13 -22.53
CA ARG A 246 -0.44 -16.16 -22.99
C ARG A 246 -1.04 -14.80 -23.26
N ARG A 247 -2.33 -14.79 -23.62
CA ARG A 247 -3.10 -13.55 -23.80
C ARG A 247 -4.20 -13.50 -22.77
N SER A 248 -4.33 -12.36 -22.12
CA SER A 248 -5.46 -12.11 -21.21
C SER A 248 -5.89 -10.65 -21.25
N LEU A 249 -7.15 -10.42 -20.95
CA LEU A 249 -7.73 -9.10 -20.76
C LEU A 249 -8.20 -8.99 -19.32
N ASN A 250 -7.69 -8.00 -18.60
CA ASN A 250 -8.13 -7.69 -17.24
C ASN A 250 -8.86 -6.35 -17.24
N LEU A 251 -10.06 -6.32 -16.65
CA LEU A 251 -10.82 -5.10 -16.36
C LEU A 251 -10.99 -4.96 -14.86
N ASP A 252 -10.51 -3.85 -14.31
CA ASP A 252 -10.57 -3.53 -12.90
C ASP A 252 -11.38 -2.24 -12.70
N LEU A 253 -12.53 -2.35 -12.04
CA LEU A 253 -13.43 -1.23 -11.72
C LEU A 253 -13.44 -1.01 -10.21
N ARG A 254 -13.18 0.22 -9.77
CA ARG A 254 -13.10 0.60 -8.36
C ARG A 254 -13.91 1.85 -8.09
N LEU A 255 -14.61 1.83 -6.97
CA LEU A 255 -15.46 2.93 -6.51
C LEU A 255 -15.27 3.13 -5.01
N TYR A 256 -14.99 4.37 -4.60
CA TYR A 256 -15.06 4.83 -3.23
C TYR A 256 -16.19 5.84 -3.05
N ARG A 257 -16.84 5.76 -1.90
CA ARG A 257 -17.73 6.81 -1.40
C ARG A 257 -17.30 7.17 0.03
N SER A 258 -16.87 8.42 0.24
CA SER A 258 -16.49 8.96 1.54
C SER A 258 -17.50 10.00 1.99
N LEU A 259 -17.91 9.91 3.24
CA LEU A 259 -18.81 10.85 3.92
C LEU A 259 -18.21 11.19 5.27
N ASP A 260 -18.33 12.42 5.71
CA ASP A 260 -17.87 12.85 7.03
C ASP A 260 -18.47 12.00 8.17
N ASP A 261 -17.77 11.96 9.30
CA ASP A 261 -18.20 11.25 10.53
C ASP A 261 -17.92 12.09 11.77
N GLY A 262 -18.82 12.02 12.73
CA GLY A 262 -18.65 12.61 14.05
C GLY A 262 -18.42 14.12 14.02
N LYS A 263 -17.26 14.57 14.47
CA LYS A 263 -16.90 16.00 14.51
C LYS A 263 -16.48 16.58 13.16
N ALA A 264 -16.39 15.75 12.11
CA ALA A 264 -16.01 16.17 10.76
C ALA A 264 -14.69 17.00 10.74
N LEU A 265 -13.66 16.56 11.46
CA LEU A 265 -12.42 17.32 11.64
C LEU A 265 -11.68 17.60 10.30
N ALA A 266 -11.91 16.78 9.29
CA ALA A 266 -11.42 17.00 7.93
C ALA A 266 -12.38 17.84 7.08
N GLY A 267 -13.44 18.43 7.66
CA GLY A 267 -14.50 19.19 7.01
C GLY A 267 -15.64 18.30 6.51
N ASP A 268 -16.66 18.94 5.89
CA ASP A 268 -17.85 18.25 5.35
C ASP A 268 -17.45 17.40 4.12
N ILE A 269 -17.15 16.15 4.35
CA ILE A 269 -16.69 15.21 3.31
C ILE A 269 -17.90 14.60 2.59
N ALA A 270 -17.97 14.79 1.27
CA ALA A 270 -18.95 14.14 0.40
C ALA A 270 -18.29 13.82 -0.96
N VAL A 271 -17.36 12.86 -0.96
CA VAL A 271 -16.53 12.55 -2.13
C VAL A 271 -16.88 11.19 -2.70
N THR A 272 -17.01 11.11 -4.02
CA THR A 272 -17.04 9.85 -4.77
C THR A 272 -15.81 9.80 -5.68
N ALA A 273 -14.97 8.80 -5.52
CA ALA A 273 -13.82 8.55 -6.36
C ALA A 273 -13.99 7.22 -7.08
N TRP A 274 -13.74 7.17 -8.38
CA TRP A 274 -13.79 5.92 -9.12
C TRP A 274 -12.69 5.84 -10.15
N SER A 275 -12.31 4.62 -10.49
CA SER A 275 -11.38 4.33 -11.57
C SER A 275 -11.78 3.08 -12.34
N ALA A 276 -11.38 3.05 -13.61
CA ALA A 276 -11.45 1.90 -14.49
C ALA A 276 -10.09 1.70 -15.13
N ALA A 277 -9.58 0.48 -15.09
CA ALA A 277 -8.33 0.09 -15.74
C ALA A 277 -8.57 -1.12 -16.63
N LEU A 278 -8.08 -1.06 -17.87
CA LEU A 278 -8.09 -2.14 -18.83
C LEU A 278 -6.66 -2.52 -19.17
N ALA A 279 -6.26 -3.75 -18.89
CA ALA A 279 -4.95 -4.27 -19.21
C ALA A 279 -5.06 -5.42 -20.22
N LEU A 280 -4.31 -5.31 -21.32
CA LEU A 280 -4.10 -6.37 -22.30
C LEU A 280 -2.70 -6.91 -22.11
N LYS A 281 -2.62 -8.21 -21.80
CA LYS A 281 -1.37 -8.99 -21.83
C LYS A 281 -1.30 -9.76 -23.15
N ASP A 282 -0.14 -9.73 -23.80
CA ASP A 282 0.19 -10.55 -24.99
C ASP A 282 1.64 -11.04 -24.85
N GLY A 283 1.79 -12.28 -24.43
CA GLY A 283 3.09 -12.88 -24.11
C GLY A 283 3.86 -12.04 -23.05
N PRO A 284 5.04 -11.50 -23.38
CA PRO A 284 5.85 -10.70 -22.45
C PRO A 284 5.35 -9.26 -22.29
N HIS A 285 4.43 -8.81 -23.11
CA HIS A 285 3.96 -7.43 -23.16
C HIS A 285 2.66 -7.27 -22.34
N THR A 286 2.56 -6.18 -21.59
CA THR A 286 1.30 -5.74 -20.98
C THR A 286 1.11 -4.27 -21.24
N VAL A 287 -0.02 -3.89 -21.83
CA VAL A 287 -0.45 -2.50 -22.02
C VAL A 287 -1.65 -2.24 -21.12
N THR A 288 -1.61 -1.16 -20.36
CA THR A 288 -2.70 -0.77 -19.46
C THR A 288 -3.18 0.64 -19.79
N LEU A 289 -4.48 0.81 -20.01
CA LEU A 289 -5.15 2.10 -20.10
C LEU A 289 -6.03 2.28 -18.87
N ALA A 290 -5.95 3.43 -18.20
CA ALA A 290 -6.80 3.69 -17.05
C ALA A 290 -7.39 5.09 -17.08
N HIS A 291 -8.58 5.21 -16.48
CA HIS A 291 -9.24 6.48 -16.21
C HIS A 291 -9.67 6.54 -14.75
N GLN A 292 -9.50 7.71 -14.14
CA GLN A 292 -9.90 7.98 -12.75
C GLN A 292 -10.62 9.33 -12.69
N ARG A 293 -11.61 9.42 -11.79
CA ARG A 293 -12.36 10.64 -11.57
C ARG A 293 -12.74 10.82 -10.11
N ILE A 294 -12.57 12.06 -9.64
CA ILE A 294 -12.99 12.50 -8.32
C ILE A 294 -14.22 13.40 -8.47
N HIS A 295 -15.26 13.10 -7.73
CA HIS A 295 -16.47 13.90 -7.61
C HIS A 295 -16.62 14.38 -6.18
N GLY A 296 -16.76 15.68 -5.98
CA GLY A 296 -16.87 16.31 -4.67
C GLY A 296 -16.26 17.70 -4.69
N GLN A 297 -16.46 18.43 -3.61
CA GLN A 297 -15.84 19.74 -3.39
C GLN A 297 -14.45 19.63 -2.76
N GLN A 298 -14.10 18.45 -2.24
CA GLN A 298 -12.85 18.17 -1.54
C GLN A 298 -12.10 17.03 -2.27
N PRO A 299 -10.81 16.87 -2.05
CA PRO A 299 -10.07 15.76 -2.64
C PRO A 299 -10.55 14.42 -2.06
N PHE A 300 -10.25 13.32 -2.74
CA PHE A 300 -10.33 12.01 -2.11
C PHE A 300 -9.15 11.87 -1.15
N ASP A 301 -9.45 11.79 0.16
CA ASP A 301 -8.45 11.61 1.20
C ASP A 301 -8.46 10.17 1.74
N TYR A 302 -7.35 9.75 2.32
CA TYR A 302 -7.15 8.41 2.86
C TYR A 302 -6.14 8.41 4.01
N LEU A 303 -5.84 7.24 4.54
CA LEU A 303 -5.08 7.02 5.75
C LEU A 303 -3.66 7.61 5.69
N ALA A 304 -3.31 8.36 6.73
CA ALA A 304 -1.96 8.60 7.22
C ALA A 304 -1.86 8.23 8.70
N LEU A 305 -0.65 8.17 9.23
CA LEU A 305 -0.38 7.95 10.65
C LEU A 305 0.41 9.12 11.23
N SER A 306 0.63 9.11 12.54
CA SER A 306 1.27 10.21 13.29
C SER A 306 2.67 10.58 12.81
N GLY A 307 3.38 9.69 12.11
CA GLY A 307 4.64 10.01 11.43
C GLY A 307 4.48 10.83 10.16
N GLY A 308 3.24 11.05 9.70
CA GLY A 308 2.89 11.81 8.51
C GLY A 308 3.04 11.05 7.21
N GLY A 309 3.29 9.74 7.26
CA GLY A 309 3.41 8.88 6.08
C GLY A 309 2.05 8.54 5.49
N PHE A 310 1.88 8.75 4.17
CA PHE A 310 0.76 8.20 3.45
C PHE A 310 0.86 6.68 3.35
N HIS A 311 -0.26 6.01 3.52
CA HIS A 311 -0.36 4.55 3.49
C HIS A 311 -1.13 4.05 2.27
N GLY A 312 -1.29 2.72 2.14
CA GLY A 312 -1.77 2.09 0.93
C GLY A 312 -3.29 2.08 0.74
N SER A 313 -4.06 2.86 1.50
CA SER A 313 -5.54 2.86 1.41
C SER A 313 -6.09 3.70 0.25
N ILE A 314 -5.37 3.76 -0.85
CA ILE A 314 -5.83 4.33 -2.12
C ILE A 314 -5.64 3.30 -3.23
N TYR A 315 -6.73 2.59 -3.55
CA TYR A 315 -6.72 1.57 -4.60
C TYR A 315 -7.24 2.10 -5.93
N LEU A 316 -7.15 3.42 -6.14
CA LEU A 316 -7.50 4.04 -7.41
C LEU A 316 -6.43 3.79 -8.47
N ALA A 317 -6.86 3.59 -9.71
CA ALA A 317 -5.99 3.13 -10.79
C ALA A 317 -4.87 4.12 -11.15
N ASN A 318 -5.04 5.43 -10.93
CA ASN A 318 -4.04 6.45 -11.26
C ASN A 318 -3.22 6.95 -10.05
N ALA A 319 -3.41 6.40 -8.85
CA ALA A 319 -2.44 6.59 -7.79
C ALA A 319 -1.07 6.04 -8.21
N SER A 320 0.00 6.83 -8.02
CA SER A 320 1.28 6.59 -8.64
C SER A 320 2.47 6.72 -7.68
N LEU A 321 3.68 6.82 -8.19
CA LEU A 321 4.91 6.86 -7.40
C LEU A 321 5.01 8.14 -6.57
N ILE A 322 4.53 9.28 -7.11
CA ILE A 322 4.63 10.62 -6.52
C ILE A 322 3.26 11.19 -6.21
N ALA A 323 2.29 11.10 -7.14
CA ALA A 323 0.98 11.74 -7.01
C ALA A 323 -0.17 10.72 -7.11
N ASP A 324 -1.29 11.04 -6.47
CA ASP A 324 -2.47 10.17 -6.43
C ASP A 324 -3.58 10.60 -7.41
N PHE A 325 -3.43 11.77 -8.04
CA PHE A 325 -4.41 12.33 -8.96
C PHE A 325 -5.82 12.37 -8.35
N ASN A 326 -5.90 12.79 -7.10
CA ASN A 326 -7.08 12.71 -6.23
C ASN A 326 -7.68 14.07 -5.88
N GLY A 327 -7.26 15.15 -6.55
CA GLY A 327 -7.72 16.51 -6.31
C GLY A 327 -9.23 16.70 -6.52
N PRO A 328 -9.84 17.76 -5.94
CA PRO A 328 -11.28 18.01 -6.05
C PRO A 328 -11.72 18.22 -7.52
N GLY A 329 -12.65 17.40 -7.99
CA GLY A 329 -13.15 17.44 -9.37
C GLY A 329 -12.22 16.88 -10.43
N GLU A 330 -11.06 16.37 -10.05
CA GLU A 330 -10.02 15.92 -10.97
C GLU A 330 -10.44 14.75 -11.86
N ARG A 331 -9.92 14.79 -13.09
CA ARG A 331 -10.02 13.71 -14.09
C ARG A 331 -8.61 13.37 -14.56
N SER A 332 -8.26 12.11 -14.51
CA SER A 332 -6.94 11.65 -14.96
C SER A 332 -7.03 10.44 -15.89
N TRP A 333 -6.07 10.35 -16.81
CA TRP A 333 -5.85 9.23 -17.71
C TRP A 333 -4.43 8.74 -17.57
N SER A 334 -4.24 7.46 -17.72
CA SER A 334 -2.88 6.89 -17.79
C SER A 334 -2.76 5.85 -18.89
N LEU A 335 -1.55 5.78 -19.45
CA LEU A 335 -1.10 4.70 -20.31
C LEU A 335 0.15 4.09 -19.68
N GLY A 336 0.10 2.80 -19.42
CA GLY A 336 1.20 2.00 -18.88
C GLY A 336 1.64 0.92 -19.88
N TYR A 337 2.93 0.61 -19.84
CA TYR A 337 3.52 -0.51 -20.57
C TYR A 337 4.48 -1.27 -19.67
N ARG A 338 4.41 -2.59 -19.70
CA ARG A 338 5.34 -3.50 -19.03
C ARG A 338 5.86 -4.52 -20.01
N LEU A 339 7.15 -4.83 -19.91
CA LEU A 339 7.84 -5.85 -20.68
C LEU A 339 8.54 -6.82 -19.73
N ASP A 340 8.21 -8.11 -19.85
CA ASP A 340 8.99 -9.19 -19.26
C ASP A 340 10.11 -9.59 -20.24
N LEU A 341 11.35 -9.58 -19.76
CA LEU A 341 12.53 -9.79 -20.60
C LEU A 341 13.01 -11.26 -20.59
N GLU A 342 12.26 -12.17 -19.98
CA GLU A 342 12.60 -13.59 -19.94
C GLU A 342 12.76 -14.18 -21.36
N HIS A 343 11.89 -13.78 -22.31
CA HIS A 343 11.95 -14.24 -23.70
C HIS A 343 13.20 -13.75 -24.47
N LEU A 344 13.91 -12.75 -23.94
CA LEU A 344 15.21 -12.28 -24.44
C LEU A 344 16.39 -12.94 -23.73
N GLY A 345 16.16 -14.01 -22.95
CA GLY A 345 17.21 -14.69 -22.19
C GLY A 345 17.60 -14.00 -20.90
N LEU A 346 16.79 -13.06 -20.41
CA LEU A 346 17.02 -12.31 -19.17
C LEU A 346 15.91 -12.60 -18.14
N PRO A 347 15.81 -13.86 -17.65
CA PRO A 347 14.76 -14.24 -16.73
C PRO A 347 14.84 -13.43 -15.42
N GLY A 348 13.68 -13.00 -14.95
CA GLY A 348 13.55 -12.17 -13.76
C GLY A 348 13.79 -10.68 -13.98
N LEU A 349 14.19 -10.24 -15.18
CA LEU A 349 14.28 -8.84 -15.52
C LEU A 349 12.98 -8.34 -16.14
N SER A 350 12.46 -7.24 -15.63
CA SER A 350 11.28 -6.57 -16.18
C SER A 350 11.49 -5.06 -16.28
N PHE A 351 10.92 -4.47 -17.32
CA PHE A 351 10.87 -3.04 -17.55
C PHE A 351 9.42 -2.57 -17.52
N GLY A 352 9.16 -1.44 -16.88
CA GLY A 352 7.86 -0.78 -16.87
C GLY A 352 7.98 0.71 -17.12
N THR A 353 6.99 1.30 -17.77
CA THR A 353 6.83 2.74 -17.86
C THR A 353 5.37 3.11 -17.84
N ARG A 354 5.05 4.28 -17.29
CA ARG A 354 3.70 4.79 -17.19
C ARG A 354 3.70 6.30 -17.34
N TYR A 355 2.72 6.82 -18.06
CA TYR A 355 2.43 8.24 -18.15
C TYR A 355 1.03 8.50 -17.68
N ILE A 356 0.86 9.47 -16.77
CA ILE A 356 -0.42 9.86 -16.19
C ILE A 356 -0.60 11.36 -16.40
N ARG A 357 -1.83 11.78 -16.71
CA ARG A 357 -2.19 13.18 -16.84
C ARG A 357 -3.51 13.47 -16.13
N GLY A 358 -3.45 14.40 -15.17
CA GLY A 358 -4.60 14.94 -14.43
C GLY A 358 -4.97 16.35 -14.86
N SER A 359 -6.25 16.69 -14.72
CA SER A 359 -6.79 18.00 -15.04
C SER A 359 -8.13 18.22 -14.35
N HIS A 360 -8.66 19.46 -14.43
CA HIS A 360 -9.97 19.84 -13.86
C HIS A 360 -9.99 19.89 -12.33
N VAL A 361 -8.87 20.00 -11.66
CA VAL A 361 -8.86 20.30 -10.23
C VAL A 361 -9.52 21.66 -10.01
N ASP A 362 -10.51 21.73 -9.11
CA ASP A 362 -11.29 22.96 -8.85
C ASP A 362 -11.24 23.31 -7.36
N GLY A 363 -10.22 24.05 -6.95
CA GLY A 363 -10.03 24.51 -5.58
C GLY A 363 -10.98 25.62 -5.15
N ARG A 364 -11.73 26.25 -6.07
CA ARG A 364 -12.68 27.35 -5.73
C ARG A 364 -13.88 26.87 -4.91
N ARG A 365 -14.26 25.61 -5.07
CA ARG A 365 -15.39 25.01 -4.36
C ARG A 365 -15.07 24.60 -2.94
N ILE A 366 -13.78 24.55 -2.59
CA ILE A 366 -13.35 24.17 -1.23
C ILE A 366 -13.72 25.33 -0.29
N PRO A 367 -14.44 25.05 0.82
CA PRO A 367 -14.74 26.05 1.85
C PRO A 367 -13.47 26.75 2.37
N ASN A 368 -13.57 28.03 2.74
CA ASN A 368 -12.40 28.82 3.16
C ASN A 368 -11.74 28.31 4.45
N ASP A 369 -12.48 27.66 5.31
CA ASP A 369 -12.05 27.05 6.57
C ASP A 369 -11.61 25.59 6.43
N SER A 370 -11.69 25.03 5.22
CA SER A 370 -11.31 23.64 4.96
C SER A 370 -9.79 23.45 5.03
N PRO A 371 -9.30 22.35 5.63
CA PRO A 371 -7.87 22.01 5.63
C PRO A 371 -7.31 21.72 4.23
N TYR A 372 -8.16 21.54 3.22
CA TYR A 372 -7.77 21.32 1.82
C TYR A 372 -7.66 22.61 0.99
N ARG A 373 -7.72 23.80 1.60
CA ARG A 373 -7.75 25.09 0.89
C ARG A 373 -6.49 25.43 0.08
N TYR A 374 -5.48 24.58 0.13
CA TYR A 374 -4.24 24.73 -0.64
C TYR A 374 -4.34 24.34 -2.12
N TYR A 375 -5.41 23.68 -2.57
CA TYR A 375 -5.66 23.43 -3.99
C TYR A 375 -6.04 24.72 -4.71
N ALA A 376 -5.37 25.00 -5.85
CA ALA A 376 -5.73 26.12 -6.70
C ALA A 376 -6.83 25.74 -7.71
N ASP A 377 -7.30 26.75 -8.48
CA ASP A 377 -8.24 26.53 -9.57
C ASP A 377 -7.53 26.10 -10.85
N LYS A 378 -8.14 25.17 -11.58
CA LYS A 378 -7.67 24.68 -12.90
C LYS A 378 -6.27 24.07 -12.87
N GLU A 379 -5.87 23.50 -11.77
CA GLU A 379 -4.62 22.76 -11.71
C GLU A 379 -4.61 21.61 -12.72
N ARG A 380 -3.46 21.42 -13.31
CA ARG A 380 -3.14 20.31 -14.21
C ARG A 380 -1.82 19.72 -13.77
N GLN A 381 -1.73 18.41 -13.79
CA GLN A 381 -0.56 17.70 -13.38
C GLN A 381 -0.28 16.51 -14.31
N TRP A 382 0.96 16.08 -14.34
CA TRP A 382 1.33 14.85 -15.01
C TRP A 382 2.50 14.19 -14.32
N GLU A 383 2.53 12.88 -14.44
CA GLU A 383 3.63 12.06 -13.93
C GLU A 383 4.06 11.05 -14.99
N ARG A 384 5.37 10.84 -15.08
CA ARG A 384 5.97 9.77 -15.87
C ARG A 384 6.84 8.93 -14.96
N ASP A 385 6.56 7.64 -14.90
CA ASP A 385 7.31 6.65 -14.16
C ASP A 385 8.08 5.71 -15.09
N ILE A 386 9.28 5.33 -14.66
CA ILE A 386 10.09 4.27 -15.23
C ILE A 386 10.47 3.34 -14.08
N ASP A 387 10.29 2.04 -14.31
CA ASP A 387 10.64 0.97 -13.37
C ASP A 387 11.51 -0.07 -14.09
N LEU A 388 12.64 -0.43 -13.48
CA LEU A 388 13.47 -1.54 -13.89
C LEU A 388 13.66 -2.45 -12.70
N SER A 389 13.18 -3.68 -12.78
CA SER A 389 13.21 -4.65 -11.68
C SER A 389 13.87 -5.94 -12.11
N TYR A 390 14.75 -6.46 -11.27
CA TYR A 390 15.42 -7.75 -11.47
C TYR A 390 15.32 -8.60 -10.23
N ARG A 391 15.03 -9.89 -10.41
CA ARG A 391 15.08 -10.91 -9.35
C ARG A 391 16.06 -12.01 -9.75
N VAL A 392 16.98 -12.33 -8.85
CA VAL A 392 17.95 -13.43 -9.02
C VAL A 392 17.20 -14.77 -9.00
N GLN A 393 17.41 -15.59 -10.03
CA GLN A 393 16.61 -16.81 -10.26
C GLN A 393 17.20 -18.05 -9.55
N SER A 394 18.50 -18.06 -9.26
CA SER A 394 19.18 -19.25 -8.71
C SER A 394 20.45 -18.91 -7.93
N GLY A 395 21.07 -19.92 -7.33
CA GLY A 395 22.30 -19.76 -6.54
C GLY A 395 22.05 -19.26 -5.14
N VAL A 396 23.12 -18.85 -4.45
CA VAL A 396 23.07 -18.40 -3.04
C VAL A 396 22.31 -17.10 -2.82
N ALA A 397 22.18 -16.30 -3.86
CA ALA A 397 21.43 -15.04 -3.84
C ALA A 397 20.04 -15.18 -4.49
N LYS A 398 19.53 -16.42 -4.65
CA LYS A 398 18.17 -16.63 -5.18
C LYS A 398 17.16 -15.78 -4.42
N ASP A 399 16.19 -15.19 -5.15
CA ASP A 399 15.15 -14.28 -4.64
C ASP A 399 15.65 -12.89 -4.20
N LEU A 400 16.96 -12.60 -4.26
CA LEU A 400 17.44 -11.22 -4.16
C LEU A 400 16.80 -10.39 -5.28
N SER A 401 16.13 -9.30 -4.92
CA SER A 401 15.49 -8.39 -5.88
C SER A 401 16.15 -7.02 -5.86
N LEU A 402 16.26 -6.42 -7.04
CA LEU A 402 16.68 -5.03 -7.24
C LEU A 402 15.59 -4.30 -8.01
N SER A 403 15.24 -3.09 -7.56
CA SER A 403 14.27 -2.23 -8.23
C SER A 403 14.82 -0.81 -8.31
N LEU A 404 14.92 -0.29 -9.52
CA LEU A 404 15.22 1.11 -9.78
C LEU A 404 13.96 1.77 -10.32
N ARG A 405 13.52 2.83 -9.65
CA ARG A 405 12.37 3.63 -10.06
C ARG A 405 12.75 5.08 -10.25
N GLN A 406 12.30 5.67 -11.33
CA GLN A 406 12.43 7.08 -11.62
C GLN A 406 11.04 7.64 -11.90
N GLY A 407 10.64 8.68 -11.17
CA GLY A 407 9.43 9.46 -11.40
C GLY A 407 9.75 10.89 -11.77
N THR A 408 8.98 11.45 -12.69
CA THR A 408 9.00 12.88 -13.03
C THR A 408 7.59 13.39 -12.89
N TYR A 409 7.36 14.28 -11.94
CA TYR A 409 6.06 14.89 -11.69
C TYR A 409 6.13 16.40 -11.93
N ARG A 410 5.11 16.94 -12.59
CA ARG A 410 4.99 18.37 -12.90
C ARG A 410 3.55 18.85 -12.70
N ILE A 411 3.41 20.05 -12.13
CA ILE A 411 2.13 20.68 -11.83
C ILE A 411 2.19 22.18 -12.13
N ASN A 412 1.07 22.76 -12.58
CA ASN A 412 0.93 24.19 -12.77
C ASN A 412 0.19 24.90 -11.63
N GLY A 413 -0.05 24.20 -10.51
CA GLY A 413 -0.81 24.65 -9.36
C GLY A 413 0.03 24.88 -8.11
N THR A 414 -0.65 25.01 -6.97
CA THR A 414 -0.05 25.25 -5.66
C THR A 414 -0.23 24.10 -4.67
N SER A 415 -0.98 23.06 -5.05
CA SER A 415 -1.24 21.91 -4.17
C SER A 415 0.00 21.06 -3.92
N SER A 416 0.97 21.11 -4.82
CA SER A 416 2.27 20.43 -4.72
C SER A 416 3.30 21.24 -5.51
N GLY A 417 4.54 20.76 -5.61
CA GLY A 417 5.59 21.30 -6.47
C GLY A 417 6.06 20.27 -7.49
N ASP A 418 6.85 20.72 -8.46
CA ASP A 418 7.54 19.83 -9.40
C ASP A 418 8.57 18.96 -8.67
N VAL A 419 8.54 17.66 -8.95
CA VAL A 419 9.41 16.68 -8.28
C VAL A 419 10.07 15.76 -9.30
N ASP A 420 11.36 15.53 -9.15
CA ASP A 420 12.07 14.42 -9.76
C ASP A 420 12.45 13.41 -8.66
N HIS A 421 12.01 12.18 -8.80
CA HIS A 421 12.15 11.14 -7.81
C HIS A 421 13.00 9.98 -8.34
N ILE A 422 13.96 9.54 -7.52
CA ILE A 422 14.74 8.32 -7.75
C ILE A 422 14.63 7.44 -6.50
N ARG A 423 14.35 6.15 -6.72
CA ARG A 423 14.36 5.14 -5.68
C ARG A 423 15.11 3.91 -6.16
N LEU A 424 16.09 3.47 -5.37
CA LEU A 424 16.76 2.19 -5.55
C LEU A 424 16.47 1.32 -4.33
N VAL A 425 15.91 0.14 -4.56
CA VAL A 425 15.59 -0.81 -3.48
C VAL A 425 16.21 -2.16 -3.81
N THR A 426 16.92 -2.71 -2.84
CA THR A 426 17.40 -4.09 -2.88
C THR A 426 16.77 -4.85 -1.72
N GLU A 427 16.17 -6.00 -1.98
CA GLU A 427 15.51 -6.82 -0.98
C GLU A 427 15.99 -8.26 -1.06
N TYR A 428 16.27 -8.85 0.10
CA TYR A 428 16.64 -10.25 0.23
C TYR A 428 15.77 -10.91 1.30
N PRO A 429 14.72 -11.64 0.90
CA PRO A 429 13.91 -12.43 1.83
C PRO A 429 14.66 -13.72 2.21
N PHE A 430 14.49 -14.15 3.45
CA PHE A 430 15.01 -15.43 3.92
C PHE A 430 14.06 -16.04 4.95
N SER A 431 14.14 -17.37 5.12
CA SER A 431 13.41 -18.09 6.17
C SER A 431 14.42 -18.84 7.02
N LEU A 432 14.20 -18.84 8.34
CA LEU A 432 15.04 -19.56 9.31
C LEU A 432 14.34 -20.83 9.83
N LEU A 433 13.00 -20.94 9.67
CA LEU A 433 12.16 -22.09 9.99
C LEU A 433 11.09 -22.28 8.92
#